data_4b8dff9b45bb8dde2bfe133f11382187
#
_entry.id   4b8dff9b45bb8dde2bfe133f11382187
#
_cell.length_a   1.000
_cell.length_b   1.000
_cell.length_c   1.000
_cell.angle_alpha   90.00
_cell.angle_beta   90.00
_cell.angle_gamma   90.00
#
_symmetry.space_group_name_H-M   'P 1'
#
loop_
_entity.id
_entity.type
_entity.pdbx_description
1 polymer ?
#
loop_
_entity_poly.entity_id
_entity_poly.type
_entity_poly.pdbx_seq_one_letter_code
_entity_poly.pdbx_strand_id
1 'polypeptide(L)'
;MLRYRSMNIKELFQEAQRAETLTHAIGIYEKIIQQDPQNSEAYNNIGELYGNMGQPGRALPYFVKATELNPMNGVYYSNLALVLHCQGHVEEAISNYSKSIALQPSWSAYNNRATLYNYRKEYDNAIADCTAALKLNGQNDEVCTKAHLYATRADAYMGKGDYKKALHDLNTGMALNPSDDIIGFYDKGILRCNLKLGISPCEGKGCK
;
A
#
# COMPACT_ATOMS: atom_id res chain seq x y z
N MET A 1 6.00 -48.87 14.52
CA MET A 1 5.68 -47.44 14.86
C MET A 1 6.52 -46.54 13.98
N LEU A 2 5.94 -46.01 12.91
CA LEU A 2 6.55 -44.97 12.10
C LEU A 2 6.65 -43.70 12.98
N ARG A 3 7.86 -43.29 13.38
CA ARG A 3 8.09 -41.98 13.99
C ARG A 3 7.81 -40.95 12.90
N TYR A 4 6.64 -40.29 12.94
CA TYR A 4 6.41 -39.07 12.18
C TYR A 4 7.47 -38.06 12.62
N ARG A 5 8.43 -37.80 11.76
CA ARG A 5 9.42 -36.74 11.97
C ARG A 5 8.65 -35.41 12.02
N SER A 6 8.63 -34.75 13.17
CA SER A 6 8.05 -33.41 13.25
C SER A 6 8.81 -32.51 12.29
N MET A 7 8.09 -31.85 11.39
CA MET A 7 8.67 -30.88 10.47
C MET A 7 9.31 -29.74 11.26
N ASN A 8 10.48 -29.31 10.82
CA ASN A 8 11.11 -28.13 11.39
C ASN A 8 10.42 -26.86 10.85
N ILE A 9 10.66 -25.71 11.51
CA ILE A 9 10.03 -24.44 11.17
C ILE A 9 10.27 -24.04 9.71
N LYS A 10 11.47 -24.26 9.17
CA LYS A 10 11.79 -23.96 7.77
C LYS A 10 10.98 -24.80 6.78
N GLU A 11 10.82 -26.09 7.08
CA GLU A 11 9.98 -26.98 6.28
C GLU A 11 8.51 -26.56 6.32
N LEU A 12 8.01 -26.14 7.50
CA LEU A 12 6.65 -25.60 7.65
C LEU A 12 6.43 -24.29 6.86
N PHE A 13 7.40 -23.36 6.85
CA PHE A 13 7.30 -22.17 6.00
C PHE A 13 7.20 -22.54 4.51
N GLN A 14 7.98 -23.52 4.04
CA GLN A 14 7.92 -23.97 2.65
C GLN A 14 6.57 -24.65 2.33
N GLU A 15 6.03 -25.42 3.28
CA GLU A 15 4.72 -26.05 3.15
C GLU A 15 3.61 -25.00 3.09
N ALA A 16 3.66 -23.99 3.95
CA ALA A 16 2.68 -22.90 3.98
C ALA A 16 2.64 -22.13 2.64
N GLN A 17 3.82 -21.88 2.01
CA GLN A 17 3.92 -21.22 0.71
C GLN A 17 3.33 -22.07 -0.44
N ARG A 18 3.26 -23.38 -0.28
CA ARG A 18 2.71 -24.33 -1.28
C ARG A 18 1.26 -24.72 -0.98
N ALA A 19 0.69 -24.20 0.10
CA ALA A 19 -0.66 -24.54 0.51
C ALA A 19 -1.69 -24.13 -0.55
N GLU A 20 -2.56 -25.04 -0.93
CA GLU A 20 -3.58 -24.81 -1.96
C GLU A 20 -4.67 -23.83 -1.53
N THR A 21 -4.86 -23.65 -0.23
CA THR A 21 -5.87 -22.76 0.34
C THR A 21 -5.29 -21.86 1.43
N LEU A 22 -5.83 -20.65 1.54
CA LEU A 22 -5.41 -19.70 2.58
C LEU A 22 -5.64 -20.25 3.99
N THR A 23 -6.73 -20.99 4.20
CA THR A 23 -7.04 -21.64 5.50
C THR A 23 -6.04 -22.74 5.85
N HIS A 24 -5.56 -23.49 4.86
CA HIS A 24 -4.51 -24.49 5.07
C HIS A 24 -3.20 -23.81 5.45
N ALA A 25 -2.81 -22.74 4.75
CA ALA A 25 -1.63 -21.95 5.09
C ALA A 25 -1.69 -21.41 6.53
N ILE A 26 -2.84 -20.87 6.95
CA ILE A 26 -3.05 -20.40 8.34
C ILE A 26 -2.78 -21.52 9.33
N GLY A 27 -3.36 -22.72 9.13
CA GLY A 27 -3.14 -23.85 10.02
C GLY A 27 -1.66 -24.28 10.11
N ILE A 28 -0.88 -24.10 9.04
CA ILE A 28 0.56 -24.39 9.06
C ILE A 28 1.31 -23.30 9.86
N TYR A 29 1.01 -22.01 9.66
CA TYR A 29 1.61 -20.94 10.45
C TYR A 29 1.24 -21.04 11.94
N GLU A 30 0.04 -21.49 12.28
CA GLU A 30 -0.35 -21.79 13.67
C GLU A 30 0.53 -22.89 14.28
N LYS A 31 0.91 -23.94 13.53
CA LYS A 31 1.89 -24.94 14.00
C LYS A 31 3.27 -24.32 14.23
N ILE A 32 3.69 -23.37 13.39
CA ILE A 32 4.95 -22.63 13.62
C ILE A 32 4.88 -21.87 14.93
N ILE A 33 3.80 -21.15 15.19
CA ILE A 33 3.59 -20.39 16.44
C ILE A 33 3.56 -21.33 17.67
N GLN A 34 3.00 -22.55 17.54
CA GLN A 34 3.04 -23.55 18.60
C GLN A 34 4.46 -24.02 18.91
N GLN A 35 5.34 -24.14 17.90
CA GLN A 35 6.73 -24.52 18.07
C GLN A 35 7.60 -23.34 18.53
N ASP A 36 7.33 -22.15 18.03
CA ASP A 36 8.04 -20.90 18.33
C ASP A 36 7.05 -19.74 18.50
N PRO A 37 6.56 -19.50 19.74
CA PRO A 37 5.64 -18.39 20.02
C PRO A 37 6.23 -16.98 19.81
N GLN A 38 7.55 -16.88 19.59
CA GLN A 38 8.23 -15.60 19.31
C GLN A 38 8.44 -15.37 17.80
N ASN A 39 7.91 -16.21 16.95
CA ASN A 39 8.06 -16.12 15.50
C ASN A 39 7.18 -15.01 14.90
N SER A 40 7.72 -13.79 14.88
CA SER A 40 7.01 -12.61 14.38
C SER A 40 6.57 -12.73 12.92
N GLU A 41 7.34 -13.46 12.09
CA GLU A 41 7.03 -13.67 10.67
C GLU A 41 5.76 -14.52 10.51
N ALA A 42 5.60 -15.59 11.31
CA ALA A 42 4.40 -16.40 11.27
C ALA A 42 3.14 -15.62 11.65
N TYR A 43 3.23 -14.74 12.65
CA TYR A 43 2.13 -13.84 12.98
C TYR A 43 1.83 -12.88 11.83
N ASN A 44 2.83 -12.22 11.25
CA ASN A 44 2.61 -11.33 10.10
C ASN A 44 1.91 -12.06 8.94
N ASN A 45 2.39 -13.25 8.60
CA ASN A 45 1.85 -14.02 7.48
C ASN A 45 0.40 -14.44 7.70
N ILE A 46 0.00 -14.82 8.92
CA ILE A 46 -1.41 -15.05 9.25
C ILE A 46 -2.24 -13.78 9.08
N GLY A 47 -1.72 -12.64 9.53
CA GLY A 47 -2.36 -11.34 9.34
C GLY A 47 -2.59 -11.03 7.86
N GLU A 48 -1.59 -11.24 7.00
CA GLU A 48 -1.71 -11.06 5.54
C GLU A 48 -2.76 -11.99 4.92
N LEU A 49 -2.80 -13.25 5.33
CA LEU A 49 -3.80 -14.19 4.85
C LEU A 49 -5.23 -13.76 5.22
N TYR A 50 -5.46 -13.31 6.46
CA TYR A 50 -6.77 -12.76 6.84
C TYR A 50 -7.09 -11.46 6.11
N GLY A 51 -6.10 -10.59 5.85
CA GLY A 51 -6.25 -9.41 5.01
C GLY A 51 -6.71 -9.77 3.60
N ASN A 52 -6.04 -10.74 2.96
CA ASN A 52 -6.38 -11.25 1.63
C ASN A 52 -7.76 -11.91 1.56
N MET A 53 -8.25 -12.45 2.68
CA MET A 53 -9.63 -12.97 2.81
C MET A 53 -10.66 -11.86 3.04
N GLY A 54 -10.26 -10.58 3.05
CA GLY A 54 -11.16 -9.45 3.35
C GLY A 54 -11.64 -9.42 4.81
N GLN A 55 -10.85 -9.97 5.74
CA GLN A 55 -11.19 -10.07 7.17
C GLN A 55 -10.24 -9.21 8.04
N PRO A 56 -10.24 -7.87 7.88
CA PRO A 56 -9.29 -6.99 8.58
C PRO A 56 -9.42 -7.07 10.11
N GLY A 57 -10.61 -7.32 10.65
CA GLY A 57 -10.81 -7.50 12.10
C GLY A 57 -10.08 -8.72 12.66
N ARG A 58 -9.91 -9.78 11.86
CA ARG A 58 -9.14 -10.97 12.26
C ARG A 58 -7.63 -10.78 12.03
N ALA A 59 -7.25 -10.00 11.04
CA ALA A 59 -5.84 -9.70 10.74
C ALA A 59 -5.18 -8.84 11.83
N LEU A 60 -5.92 -7.86 12.39
CA LEU A 60 -5.41 -6.86 13.31
C LEU A 60 -4.60 -7.43 14.48
N PRO A 61 -5.11 -8.38 15.30
CA PRO A 61 -4.35 -8.90 16.45
C PRO A 61 -3.04 -9.59 16.05
N TYR A 62 -2.98 -10.18 14.87
CA TYR A 62 -1.78 -10.82 14.36
C TYR A 62 -0.71 -9.80 13.97
N PHE A 63 -1.07 -8.72 13.29
CA PHE A 63 -0.12 -7.65 12.98
C PHE A 63 0.35 -6.89 14.23
N VAL A 64 -0.54 -6.66 15.20
CA VAL A 64 -0.13 -6.10 16.50
C VAL A 64 0.93 -7.00 17.12
N LYS A 65 0.69 -8.31 17.19
CA LYS A 65 1.64 -9.28 17.76
C LYS A 65 2.98 -9.31 17.02
N ALA A 66 2.95 -9.24 15.68
CA ALA A 66 4.17 -9.18 14.87
C ALA A 66 5.01 -7.93 15.19
N THR A 67 4.39 -6.75 15.33
CA THR A 67 5.09 -5.50 15.69
C THR A 67 5.62 -5.51 17.11
N GLU A 68 4.95 -6.16 18.07
CA GLU A 68 5.45 -6.35 19.44
C GLU A 68 6.70 -7.24 19.48
N LEU A 69 6.68 -8.34 18.71
CA LEU A 69 7.77 -9.31 18.70
C LEU A 69 9.00 -8.82 17.93
N ASN A 70 8.80 -8.04 16.87
CA ASN A 70 9.89 -7.44 16.10
C ASN A 70 9.61 -5.96 15.80
N PRO A 71 9.87 -5.05 16.74
CA PRO A 71 9.60 -3.63 16.62
C PRO A 71 10.50 -2.88 15.62
N MET A 72 11.51 -3.54 15.06
CA MET A 72 12.42 -2.94 14.07
C MET A 72 12.05 -3.30 12.62
N ASN A 73 10.97 -4.04 12.39
CA ASN A 73 10.54 -4.41 11.05
C ASN A 73 9.50 -3.40 10.52
N GLY A 74 9.91 -2.55 9.56
CA GLY A 74 9.04 -1.53 8.96
C GLY A 74 7.85 -2.12 8.18
N VAL A 75 7.99 -3.32 7.60
CA VAL A 75 6.90 -3.99 6.87
C VAL A 75 5.72 -4.30 7.77
N TYR A 76 5.98 -4.76 9.01
CA TYR A 76 4.91 -5.11 9.95
C TYR A 76 4.07 -3.88 10.33
N TYR A 77 4.71 -2.72 10.51
CA TYR A 77 3.99 -1.46 10.74
C TYR A 77 3.19 -1.02 9.53
N SER A 78 3.68 -1.25 8.30
CA SER A 78 2.93 -0.94 7.08
C SER A 78 1.66 -1.81 6.97
N ASN A 79 1.78 -3.10 7.26
CA ASN A 79 0.65 -4.04 7.23
C ASN A 79 -0.37 -3.71 8.33
N LEU A 80 0.10 -3.40 9.54
CA LEU A 80 -0.76 -2.92 10.63
C LEU A 80 -1.50 -1.63 10.24
N ALA A 81 -0.80 -0.67 9.65
CA ALA A 81 -1.38 0.58 9.19
C ALA A 81 -2.47 0.38 8.13
N LEU A 82 -2.24 -0.55 7.19
CA LEU A 82 -3.22 -0.88 6.15
C LEU A 82 -4.52 -1.42 6.75
N VAL A 83 -4.43 -2.32 7.70
CA VAL A 83 -5.61 -2.89 8.38
C VAL A 83 -6.35 -1.83 9.20
N LEU A 84 -5.63 -0.97 9.91
CA LEU A 84 -6.21 0.15 10.65
C LEU A 84 -6.92 1.13 9.71
N HIS A 85 -6.34 1.41 8.53
CA HIS A 85 -6.99 2.21 7.49
C HIS A 85 -8.29 1.57 7.03
N CYS A 86 -8.30 0.27 6.71
CA CYS A 86 -9.51 -0.45 6.31
C CYS A 86 -10.62 -0.41 7.36
N GLN A 87 -10.28 -0.25 8.63
CA GLN A 87 -11.21 -0.12 9.75
C GLN A 87 -11.60 1.33 10.07
N GLY A 88 -11.05 2.30 9.35
CA GLY A 88 -11.33 3.73 9.55
C GLY A 88 -10.53 4.39 10.67
N HIS A 89 -9.54 3.70 11.25
CA HIS A 89 -8.64 4.24 12.28
C HIS A 89 -7.52 5.09 11.64
N VAL A 90 -7.90 6.23 11.05
CA VAL A 90 -7.03 7.05 10.19
C VAL A 90 -5.78 7.54 10.90
N GLU A 91 -5.90 8.07 12.11
CA GLU A 91 -4.78 8.63 12.90
C GLU A 91 -3.76 7.56 13.26
N GLU A 92 -4.26 6.40 13.70
CA GLU A 92 -3.40 5.26 14.05
C GLU A 92 -2.71 4.69 12.80
N ALA A 93 -3.39 4.65 11.67
CA ALA A 93 -2.81 4.24 10.39
C ALA A 93 -1.67 5.18 9.96
N ILE A 94 -1.87 6.51 10.01
CA ILE A 94 -0.84 7.51 9.70
C ILE A 94 0.37 7.34 10.63
N SER A 95 0.15 7.12 11.93
CA SER A 95 1.22 6.90 12.90
C SER A 95 2.04 5.65 12.57
N ASN A 96 1.37 4.54 12.24
CA ASN A 96 2.06 3.29 11.91
C ASN A 96 2.77 3.35 10.54
N TYR A 97 2.19 4.00 9.51
CA TYR A 97 2.93 4.28 8.27
C TYR A 97 4.16 5.15 8.53
N SER A 98 4.08 6.12 9.44
CA SER A 98 5.22 6.96 9.80
C SER A 98 6.34 6.16 10.45
N LYS A 99 6.02 5.21 11.33
CA LYS A 99 7.00 4.26 11.90
C LYS A 99 7.60 3.36 10.80
N SER A 100 6.75 2.82 9.92
CA SER A 100 7.19 2.01 8.79
C SER A 100 8.22 2.75 7.93
N ILE A 101 7.91 3.99 7.54
CA ILE A 101 8.77 4.84 6.72
C ILE A 101 10.08 5.17 7.43
N ALA A 102 10.05 5.44 8.72
CA ALA A 102 11.26 5.74 9.50
C ALA A 102 12.19 4.54 9.60
N LEU A 103 11.66 3.32 9.69
CA LEU A 103 12.43 2.08 9.77
C LEU A 103 12.88 1.59 8.40
N GLN A 104 11.96 1.59 7.43
CA GLN A 104 12.17 1.06 6.09
C GLN A 104 11.32 1.84 5.08
N PRO A 105 11.86 2.91 4.48
CA PRO A 105 11.14 3.69 3.49
C PRO A 105 10.70 2.82 2.32
N SER A 106 9.40 2.86 1.98
CA SER A 106 8.85 2.17 0.82
C SER A 106 7.83 3.06 0.11
N TRP A 107 7.73 2.92 -1.21
CA TRP A 107 6.76 3.68 -2.01
C TRP A 107 5.32 3.41 -1.55
N SER A 108 5.01 2.17 -1.19
CA SER A 108 3.66 1.78 -0.74
C SER A 108 3.28 2.46 0.57
N ALA A 109 4.19 2.50 1.54
CA ALA A 109 3.95 3.17 2.81
C ALA A 109 3.74 4.69 2.63
N TYR A 110 4.57 5.33 1.78
CA TYR A 110 4.39 6.74 1.44
C TYR A 110 3.07 6.99 0.72
N ASN A 111 2.75 6.21 -0.33
CA ASN A 111 1.53 6.38 -1.11
C ASN A 111 0.26 6.20 -0.26
N ASN A 112 0.24 5.17 0.58
CA ASN A 112 -0.90 4.92 1.45
C ASN A 112 -1.06 6.01 2.50
N ARG A 113 0.04 6.53 3.07
CA ARG A 113 -0.02 7.67 4.00
C ARG A 113 -0.45 8.95 3.29
N ALA A 114 0.03 9.20 2.07
CA ALA A 114 -0.40 10.32 1.24
C ALA A 114 -1.90 10.28 0.93
N THR A 115 -2.44 9.11 0.66
CA THR A 115 -3.89 8.91 0.47
C THR A 115 -4.68 9.31 1.71
N LEU A 116 -4.20 8.95 2.91
CA LEU A 116 -4.83 9.35 4.17
C LEU A 116 -4.72 10.87 4.40
N TYR A 117 -3.59 11.48 4.06
CA TYR A 117 -3.43 12.93 4.12
C TYR A 117 -4.38 13.65 3.14
N ASN A 118 -4.59 13.12 1.91
CA ASN A 118 -5.59 13.66 0.98
C ASN A 118 -7.00 13.59 1.57
N TYR A 119 -7.37 12.45 2.16
CA TYR A 119 -8.64 12.29 2.85
C TYR A 119 -8.85 13.33 3.96
N ARG A 120 -7.79 13.64 4.73
CA ARG A 120 -7.79 14.67 5.77
C ARG A 120 -7.65 16.09 5.23
N LYS A 121 -7.51 16.28 3.92
CA LYS A 121 -7.22 17.56 3.26
C LYS A 121 -5.87 18.19 3.67
N GLU A 122 -4.95 17.37 4.15
CA GLU A 122 -3.58 17.74 4.47
C GLU A 122 -2.69 17.61 3.22
N TYR A 123 -3.04 18.36 2.18
CA TYR A 123 -2.51 18.19 0.83
C TYR A 123 -0.99 18.40 0.74
N ASP A 124 -0.40 19.28 1.55
CA ASP A 124 1.05 19.50 1.55
C ASP A 124 1.81 18.26 2.03
N ASN A 125 1.30 17.58 3.04
CA ASN A 125 1.85 16.33 3.52
C ASN A 125 1.74 15.22 2.45
N ALA A 126 0.60 15.12 1.77
CA ALA A 126 0.40 14.17 0.68
C ALA A 126 1.38 14.42 -0.49
N ILE A 127 1.57 15.68 -0.90
CA ILE A 127 2.52 16.06 -1.95
C ILE A 127 3.95 15.71 -1.55
N ALA A 128 4.33 15.97 -0.29
CA ALA A 128 5.66 15.66 0.22
C ALA A 128 5.93 14.15 0.19
N ASP A 129 4.97 13.33 0.65
CA ASP A 129 5.07 11.88 0.65
C ASP A 129 5.22 11.29 -0.76
N CYS A 130 4.33 11.66 -1.69
CA CYS A 130 4.43 11.22 -3.08
C CYS A 130 5.75 11.65 -3.72
N THR A 131 6.23 12.86 -3.41
CA THR A 131 7.50 13.36 -3.93
C THR A 131 8.70 12.59 -3.35
N ALA A 132 8.64 12.22 -2.07
CA ALA A 132 9.64 11.37 -1.45
C ALA A 132 9.64 9.95 -2.08
N ALA A 133 8.46 9.37 -2.26
CA ALA A 133 8.32 8.06 -2.88
C ALA A 133 8.87 8.00 -4.31
N LEU A 134 8.61 9.04 -5.12
CA LEU A 134 9.12 9.15 -6.50
C LEU A 134 10.65 9.25 -6.58
N LYS A 135 11.32 9.64 -5.49
CA LYS A 135 12.80 9.70 -5.39
C LYS A 135 13.45 8.41 -4.91
N LEU A 136 12.67 7.43 -4.45
CA LEU A 136 13.23 6.14 -4.01
C LEU A 136 13.73 5.38 -5.24
N ASN A 137 15.07 5.23 -5.34
CA ASN A 137 15.70 4.48 -6.42
C ASN A 137 15.60 2.97 -6.18
N GLY A 138 15.35 2.19 -7.23
CA GLY A 138 15.47 0.73 -7.23
C GLY A 138 14.27 -0.05 -6.68
N GLN A 139 13.29 0.59 -6.04
CA GLN A 139 12.05 -0.07 -5.56
C GLN A 139 10.84 0.18 -6.49
N ASN A 140 10.99 1.02 -7.50
CA ASN A 140 9.87 1.58 -8.28
C ASN A 140 10.06 1.47 -9.79
N ASP A 141 10.75 0.45 -10.28
CA ASP A 141 10.87 0.23 -11.72
C ASP A 141 9.56 -0.25 -12.37
N GLU A 142 8.56 -0.55 -11.58
CA GLU A 142 7.24 -0.82 -12.11
C GLU A 142 6.53 0.49 -12.49
N VAL A 143 6.31 0.65 -13.77
CA VAL A 143 5.57 1.75 -14.41
C VAL A 143 4.25 2.05 -13.69
N CYS A 144 3.55 0.99 -13.28
CA CYS A 144 2.28 1.05 -12.56
C CYS A 144 2.41 1.78 -11.20
N THR A 145 3.51 1.56 -10.48
CA THR A 145 3.77 2.18 -9.17
C THR A 145 3.93 3.70 -9.28
N LYS A 146 4.70 4.18 -10.25
CA LYS A 146 4.90 5.62 -10.50
C LYS A 146 3.59 6.28 -10.91
N ALA A 147 2.79 5.61 -11.73
CA ALA A 147 1.48 6.11 -12.11
C ALA A 147 0.60 6.37 -10.87
N HIS A 148 0.48 5.42 -9.93
CA HIS A 148 -0.28 5.64 -8.71
C HIS A 148 0.21 6.85 -7.89
N LEU A 149 1.53 7.03 -7.77
CA LEU A 149 2.10 8.18 -7.06
C LEU A 149 1.76 9.51 -7.73
N TYR A 150 1.83 9.58 -9.07
CA TYR A 150 1.41 10.77 -9.81
C TYR A 150 -0.08 11.04 -9.64
N ALA A 151 -0.94 10.00 -9.68
CA ALA A 151 -2.37 10.14 -9.45
C ALA A 151 -2.68 10.69 -8.04
N THR A 152 -2.07 10.11 -7.01
CA THR A 152 -2.26 10.52 -5.61
C THR A 152 -1.78 11.97 -5.39
N ARG A 153 -0.64 12.35 -6.01
CA ARG A 153 -0.12 13.73 -5.92
C ARG A 153 -0.96 14.73 -6.69
N ALA A 154 -1.47 14.35 -7.86
CA ALA A 154 -2.40 15.16 -8.62
C ALA A 154 -3.70 15.43 -7.86
N ASP A 155 -4.22 14.43 -7.15
CA ASP A 155 -5.40 14.62 -6.29
C ASP A 155 -5.13 15.68 -5.21
N ALA A 156 -3.96 15.63 -4.56
CA ALA A 156 -3.55 16.64 -3.60
C ALA A 156 -3.45 18.03 -4.23
N TYR A 157 -2.85 18.17 -5.42
CA TYR A 157 -2.79 19.45 -6.13
C TYR A 157 -4.17 19.96 -6.53
N MET A 158 -5.09 19.08 -6.98
CA MET A 158 -6.48 19.45 -7.24
C MET A 158 -7.20 19.92 -5.97
N GLY A 159 -6.95 19.27 -4.85
CA GLY A 159 -7.49 19.67 -3.56
C GLY A 159 -7.03 21.07 -3.11
N LYS A 160 -5.79 21.44 -3.43
CA LYS A 160 -5.23 22.80 -3.22
C LYS A 160 -5.70 23.81 -4.25
N GLY A 161 -6.33 23.40 -5.35
CA GLY A 161 -6.69 24.28 -6.47
C GLY A 161 -5.53 24.56 -7.44
N ASP A 162 -4.38 23.89 -7.30
CA ASP A 162 -3.24 23.99 -8.23
C ASP A 162 -3.43 23.06 -9.43
N TYR A 163 -4.43 23.39 -10.25
CA TYR A 163 -4.82 22.58 -11.40
C TYR A 163 -3.73 22.46 -12.48
N LYS A 164 -2.78 23.41 -12.53
CA LYS A 164 -1.65 23.31 -13.48
C LYS A 164 -0.70 22.18 -13.11
N LYS A 165 -0.30 22.09 -11.83
CA LYS A 165 0.56 21.00 -11.36
C LYS A 165 -0.18 19.67 -11.38
N ALA A 166 -1.47 19.66 -11.01
CA ALA A 166 -2.29 18.47 -11.12
C ALA A 166 -2.33 17.92 -12.55
N LEU A 167 -2.58 18.79 -13.54
CA LEU A 167 -2.61 18.41 -14.96
C LEU A 167 -1.26 17.89 -15.45
N HIS A 168 -0.16 18.49 -15.00
CA HIS A 168 1.19 17.98 -15.31
C HIS A 168 1.40 16.57 -14.80
N ASP A 169 1.07 16.30 -13.52
CA ASP A 169 1.20 14.96 -12.93
C ASP A 169 0.29 13.95 -13.61
N LEU A 170 -0.97 14.32 -13.91
CA LEU A 170 -1.91 13.45 -14.62
C LEU A 170 -1.40 13.06 -16.00
N ASN A 171 -0.91 14.03 -16.79
CA ASN A 171 -0.34 13.74 -18.11
C ASN A 171 0.93 12.88 -18.01
N THR A 172 1.78 13.12 -17.01
CA THR A 172 2.99 12.33 -16.77
C THR A 172 2.64 10.90 -16.41
N GLY A 173 1.70 10.70 -15.49
CA GLY A 173 1.27 9.37 -15.08
C GLY A 173 0.55 8.61 -16.20
N MET A 174 -0.28 9.28 -17.01
CA MET A 174 -0.94 8.68 -18.16
C MET A 174 0.07 8.23 -19.23
N ALA A 175 1.14 9.00 -19.45
CA ALA A 175 2.20 8.65 -20.40
C ALA A 175 3.00 7.40 -20.00
N LEU A 176 2.88 6.95 -18.76
CA LEU A 176 3.46 5.71 -18.28
C LEU A 176 2.64 4.46 -18.64
N ASN A 177 1.54 4.58 -19.40
CA ASN A 177 0.60 3.51 -19.73
C ASN A 177 0.15 2.76 -18.45
N PRO A 178 -0.58 3.44 -17.56
CA PRO A 178 -1.05 2.85 -16.32
C PRO A 178 -2.02 1.70 -16.58
N SER A 179 -2.24 0.84 -15.57
CA SER A 179 -3.22 -0.23 -15.62
C SER A 179 -4.66 0.30 -15.75
N ASP A 180 -5.56 -0.52 -16.29
CA ASP A 180 -6.95 -0.12 -16.62
C ASP A 180 -7.74 0.39 -15.40
N ASP A 181 -7.42 -0.08 -14.21
CA ASP A 181 -8.07 0.32 -12.95
C ASP A 181 -7.87 1.80 -12.60
N ILE A 182 -6.77 2.42 -13.06
CA ILE A 182 -6.45 3.81 -12.76
C ILE A 182 -6.67 4.77 -13.94
N ILE A 183 -6.80 4.27 -15.17
CA ILE A 183 -7.02 5.11 -16.38
C ILE A 183 -8.22 6.03 -16.19
N GLY A 184 -9.33 5.51 -15.69
CA GLY A 184 -10.55 6.30 -15.45
C GLY A 184 -10.35 7.45 -14.46
N PHE A 185 -9.43 7.35 -13.51
CA PHE A 185 -9.06 8.45 -12.64
C PHE A 185 -8.32 9.55 -13.42
N TYR A 186 -7.36 9.17 -14.27
CA TYR A 186 -6.61 10.10 -15.09
C TYR A 186 -7.50 10.89 -16.03
N ASP A 187 -8.38 10.24 -16.77
CA ASP A 187 -9.30 10.88 -17.72
C ASP A 187 -10.21 11.89 -17.03
N LYS A 188 -10.83 11.50 -15.91
CA LYS A 188 -11.68 12.41 -15.11
C LYS A 188 -10.88 13.57 -14.52
N GLY A 189 -9.68 13.30 -14.04
CA GLY A 189 -8.77 14.30 -13.48
C GLY A 189 -8.34 15.33 -14.52
N ILE A 190 -7.90 14.88 -15.70
CA ILE A 190 -7.51 15.74 -16.82
C ILE A 190 -8.67 16.61 -17.27
N LEU A 191 -9.86 16.01 -17.45
CA LEU A 191 -11.06 16.78 -17.82
C LEU A 191 -11.38 17.86 -16.78
N ARG A 192 -11.35 17.52 -15.50
CA ARG A 192 -11.59 18.47 -14.40
C ARG A 192 -10.58 19.61 -14.40
N CYS A 193 -9.30 19.30 -14.57
CA CYS A 193 -8.24 20.32 -14.63
C CYS A 193 -8.42 21.25 -15.82
N ASN A 194 -8.71 20.71 -17.01
CA ASN A 194 -8.93 21.48 -18.22
C ASN A 194 -10.12 22.45 -18.06
N LEU A 195 -11.25 21.98 -17.53
CA LEU A 195 -12.41 22.83 -17.23
C LEU A 195 -12.08 23.96 -16.28
N LYS A 196 -11.29 23.70 -15.22
CA LYS A 196 -10.89 24.71 -14.24
C LYS A 196 -9.87 25.71 -14.77
N LEU A 197 -9.07 25.32 -15.75
CA LEU A 197 -8.07 26.15 -16.42
C LEU A 197 -8.64 26.89 -17.66
N GLY A 198 -9.90 26.63 -18.04
CA GLY A 198 -10.51 27.20 -19.24
C GLY A 198 -9.92 26.64 -20.54
N ILE A 199 -9.31 25.44 -20.49
CA ILE A 199 -8.73 24.77 -21.66
C ILE A 199 -9.85 23.97 -22.33
N SER A 200 -10.16 24.29 -23.60
CA SER A 200 -11.14 23.53 -24.37
C SER A 200 -10.65 22.12 -24.64
N PRO A 201 -11.51 21.07 -24.52
CA PRO A 201 -11.14 19.68 -24.84
C PRO A 201 -10.63 19.48 -26.29
N CYS A 202 -10.87 20.44 -27.17
CA CYS A 202 -10.50 20.36 -28.60
C CYS A 202 -9.12 20.94 -28.96
N GLU A 203 -8.41 21.59 -28.04
CA GLU A 203 -7.12 22.23 -28.38
C GLU A 203 -5.91 21.28 -28.34
N GLY A 204 -6.09 20.01 -27.92
CA GLY A 204 -4.98 19.04 -27.76
C GLY A 204 -4.88 17.92 -28.78
N LYS A 205 -5.90 17.67 -29.61
CA LYS A 205 -5.84 16.68 -30.70
C LYS A 205 -6.61 17.25 -31.89
N GLY A 206 -5.92 17.44 -33.00
CA GLY A 206 -6.50 17.99 -34.21
C GLY A 206 -7.84 17.30 -34.57
N CYS A 207 -8.92 18.00 -34.36
CA CYS A 207 -10.21 17.65 -34.96
C CYS A 207 -10.06 17.81 -36.49
N LYS A 208 -9.84 16.71 -37.21
CA LYS A 208 -10.10 16.60 -38.62
C LYS A 208 -11.35 15.80 -38.83
#